data_1f20d29afb3036194ed8ab1078c3aaed
#
_entry.id   1f20d29afb3036194ed8ab1078c3aaed
#
_cell.length_a   1.000
_cell.length_b   1.000
_cell.length_c   1.000
_cell.angle_alpha   90.00
_cell.angle_beta   90.00
_cell.angle_gamma   90.00
#
_symmetry.space_group_name_H-M   'P 1'
#
loop_
_entity.id
_entity.type
_entity.pdbx_description
1 polymer ?
#
loop_
_entity_poly.entity_id
_entity_poly.type
_entity_poly.pdbx_seq_one_letter_code
_entity_poly.pdbx_strand_id
1 'polypeptide(L)'
;MLTAVTGINWGDEGKGRVIDLLAEHADVVVRYQGGNNAGHTVVTKQEKFVLNLLPSGILHPNVVCVLGDGMVIDLEHLTHEIEDIESRGISITPEHLKLSKRATISMPWHRIQDELEETRLEKSGAAFGSTRRGIRSEER
;
A
#
# COMPACT_ATOMS: atom_id res chain seq x y z
N MET A 1 0.65 -8.58 22.15
CA MET A 1 -0.45 -9.38 21.53
C MET A 1 -0.38 -9.18 20.03
N LEU A 2 -0.58 -10.22 19.21
CA LEU A 2 -0.64 -10.11 17.74
C LEU A 2 -2.10 -10.15 17.30
N THR A 3 -2.50 -9.17 16.49
CA THR A 3 -3.83 -9.12 15.86
C THR A 3 -3.66 -9.11 14.35
N ALA A 4 -4.33 -10.03 13.62
CA ALA A 4 -4.35 -10.04 12.17
C ALA A 4 -5.73 -9.62 11.67
N VAL A 5 -5.77 -8.65 10.74
CA VAL A 5 -6.99 -8.22 10.06
C VAL A 5 -6.95 -8.70 8.61
N THR A 6 -7.85 -9.61 8.27
CA THR A 6 -7.94 -10.20 6.94
C THR A 6 -9.33 -9.95 6.36
N GLY A 7 -9.40 -9.80 5.02
CA GLY A 7 -10.67 -9.77 4.31
C GLY A 7 -11.10 -11.19 3.94
N ILE A 8 -12.38 -11.49 4.06
CA ILE A 8 -12.96 -12.78 3.69
C ILE A 8 -13.95 -12.67 2.51
N ASN A 9 -14.23 -11.45 2.05
CA ASN A 9 -15.15 -11.17 0.95
C ASN A 9 -14.43 -10.46 -0.22
N TRP A 10 -15.11 -9.56 -0.88
CA TRP A 10 -14.76 -8.97 -2.17
C TRP A 10 -13.71 -7.85 -2.15
N GLY A 11 -13.15 -7.50 -1.01
CA GLY A 11 -12.07 -6.50 -0.91
C GLY A 11 -12.47 -5.16 -0.29
N ASP A 12 -13.71 -4.72 -0.44
CA ASP A 12 -14.21 -3.40 0.02
C ASP A 12 -14.87 -3.43 1.41
N GLU A 13 -14.39 -4.28 2.32
CA GLU A 13 -14.99 -4.46 3.65
C GLU A 13 -14.63 -3.34 4.65
N GLY A 14 -13.85 -2.34 4.23
CA GLY A 14 -13.43 -1.26 5.11
C GLY A 14 -12.29 -1.62 6.07
N LYS A 15 -11.45 -2.59 5.72
CA LYS A 15 -10.28 -3.00 6.51
C LYS A 15 -9.39 -1.83 6.94
N GLY A 16 -9.17 -0.85 6.06
CA GLY A 16 -8.36 0.34 6.34
C GLY A 16 -8.84 1.09 7.57
N ARG A 17 -10.16 1.27 7.73
CA ARG A 17 -10.74 1.94 8.90
C ARG A 17 -10.58 1.13 10.18
N VAL A 18 -10.70 -0.18 10.10
CA VAL A 18 -10.48 -1.06 11.26
C VAL A 18 -9.02 -1.02 11.69
N ILE A 19 -8.09 -1.06 10.73
CA ILE A 19 -6.65 -0.94 11.01
C ILE A 19 -6.33 0.41 11.65
N ASP A 20 -6.92 1.51 11.16
CA ASP A 20 -6.70 2.84 11.71
C ASP A 20 -7.10 2.93 13.18
N LEU A 21 -8.28 2.40 13.54
CA LEU A 21 -8.73 2.33 14.92
C LEU A 21 -7.83 1.46 15.82
N LEU A 22 -7.32 0.35 15.28
CA LEU A 22 -6.44 -0.54 16.03
C LEU A 22 -5.02 0.02 16.15
N ALA A 23 -4.58 0.79 15.16
CA ALA A 23 -3.24 1.39 15.11
C ALA A 23 -2.99 2.37 16.26
N GLU A 24 -4.02 3.07 16.74
CA GLU A 24 -3.92 3.98 17.88
C GLU A 24 -3.36 3.30 19.14
N HIS A 25 -3.56 1.99 19.28
CA HIS A 25 -3.16 1.20 20.44
C HIS A 25 -2.09 0.15 20.10
N ALA A 26 -1.47 0.23 18.92
CA ALA A 26 -0.47 -0.70 18.48
C ALA A 26 0.95 -0.12 18.60
N ASP A 27 1.92 -0.93 18.96
CA ASP A 27 3.34 -0.57 18.90
C ASP A 27 3.88 -0.68 17.47
N VAL A 28 3.34 -1.65 16.70
CA VAL A 28 3.79 -1.96 15.33
C VAL A 28 2.60 -2.27 14.44
N VAL A 29 2.57 -1.67 13.26
CA VAL A 29 1.59 -1.97 12.20
C VAL A 29 2.32 -2.52 10.99
N VAL A 30 1.98 -3.75 10.58
CA VAL A 30 2.61 -4.43 9.44
C VAL A 30 1.62 -4.56 8.29
N ARG A 31 1.96 -3.97 7.15
CA ARG A 31 1.32 -4.29 5.89
C ARG A 31 2.11 -5.42 5.24
N TYR A 32 1.58 -6.64 5.29
CA TYR A 32 2.34 -7.82 4.95
C TYR A 32 2.28 -8.20 3.47
N GLN A 33 1.31 -7.68 2.70
CA GLN A 33 1.13 -7.99 1.28
C GLN A 33 0.38 -6.90 0.51
N GLY A 34 0.39 -7.00 -0.83
CA GLY A 34 -0.26 -6.07 -1.76
C GLY A 34 0.69 -4.98 -2.24
N GLY A 35 0.16 -3.98 -2.91
CA GLY A 35 0.93 -2.88 -3.51
C GLY A 35 0.10 -1.60 -3.59
N ASN A 36 0.46 -0.71 -4.53
CA ASN A 36 -0.23 0.55 -4.77
C ASN A 36 -1.50 0.42 -5.66
N ASN A 37 -1.95 -0.81 -5.93
CA ASN A 37 -3.16 -1.09 -6.71
C ASN A 37 -4.46 -0.84 -5.93
N ALA A 38 -4.39 -0.74 -4.60
CA ALA A 38 -5.51 -0.42 -3.75
C ALA A 38 -5.13 0.70 -2.78
N GLY A 39 -6.03 1.65 -2.58
CA GLY A 39 -5.87 2.73 -1.62
C GLY A 39 -6.93 2.68 -0.53
N HIS A 40 -6.62 3.27 0.60
CA HIS A 40 -7.59 3.50 1.66
C HIS A 40 -7.52 4.94 2.13
N THR A 41 -8.66 5.44 2.55
CA THR A 41 -8.77 6.80 3.06
C THR A 41 -8.88 6.77 4.57
N VAL A 42 -7.98 7.51 5.22
CA VAL A 42 -8.04 7.79 6.65
C VAL A 42 -8.50 9.23 6.84
N VAL A 43 -9.51 9.41 7.67
CA VAL A 43 -10.06 10.73 7.99
C VAL A 43 -9.75 11.02 9.45
N THR A 44 -8.85 11.96 9.68
CA THR A 44 -8.60 12.53 11.00
C THR A 44 -9.58 13.68 11.28
N LYS A 45 -9.52 14.25 12.47
CA LYS A 45 -10.38 15.41 12.83
C LYS A 45 -10.11 16.66 11.96
N GLN A 46 -8.95 16.73 11.31
CA GLN A 46 -8.48 17.93 10.63
C GLN A 46 -8.33 17.71 9.12
N GLU A 47 -7.95 16.50 8.69
CA GLU A 47 -7.57 16.22 7.32
C GLU A 47 -7.97 14.82 6.86
N LYS A 48 -7.97 14.68 5.53
CA LYS A 48 -8.19 13.40 4.83
C LYS A 48 -6.89 12.95 4.17
N PHE A 49 -6.42 11.75 4.51
CA PHE A 49 -5.25 11.12 3.93
C PHE A 49 -5.66 9.99 3.02
N VAL A 50 -5.05 9.89 1.85
CA VAL A 50 -5.21 8.76 0.93
C VAL A 50 -3.91 7.98 0.91
N LEU A 51 -3.92 6.78 1.49
CA LEU A 51 -2.76 5.93 1.60
C LEU A 51 -2.88 4.75 0.62
N ASN A 52 -1.82 4.47 -0.13
CA ASN A 52 -1.74 3.35 -1.05
C ASN A 52 -0.74 2.29 -0.58
N LEU A 53 0.50 2.66 -0.35
CA LEU A 53 1.57 1.78 0.15
C LEU A 53 1.72 1.87 1.65
N LEU A 54 1.66 3.07 2.20
CA LEU A 54 1.86 3.30 3.62
C LEU A 54 0.70 2.71 4.45
N PRO A 55 0.98 2.01 5.56
CA PRO A 55 -0.05 1.56 6.48
C PRO A 55 -0.61 2.72 7.29
N SER A 56 -1.87 2.63 7.75
CA SER A 56 -2.54 3.70 8.53
C SER A 56 -1.79 4.12 9.78
N GLY A 57 -1.01 3.22 10.37
CA GLY A 57 -0.16 3.51 11.53
C GLY A 57 0.84 4.64 11.32
N ILE A 58 1.15 5.00 10.05
CA ILE A 58 2.08 6.08 9.72
C ILE A 58 1.63 7.45 10.25
N LEU A 59 0.34 7.60 10.49
CA LEU A 59 -0.24 8.84 11.03
C LEU A 59 -0.06 8.97 12.55
N HIS A 60 0.40 7.91 13.21
CA HIS A 60 0.62 7.85 14.67
C HIS A 60 2.12 7.86 14.97
N PRO A 61 2.67 8.90 15.63
CA PRO A 61 4.12 9.10 15.77
C PRO A 61 4.85 8.03 16.59
N ASN A 62 4.11 7.28 17.42
CA ASN A 62 4.68 6.25 18.29
C ASN A 62 4.56 4.83 17.71
N VAL A 63 4.04 4.69 16.50
CA VAL A 63 3.76 3.39 15.86
C VAL A 63 4.85 3.09 14.83
N VAL A 64 5.54 1.98 14.96
CA VAL A 64 6.47 1.52 13.93
C VAL A 64 5.69 0.88 12.78
N CYS A 65 5.84 1.41 11.59
CA CYS A 65 5.21 0.90 10.37
C CYS A 65 6.17 0.00 9.59
N VAL A 66 5.69 -1.16 9.15
CA VAL A 66 6.49 -2.11 8.39
C VAL A 66 5.80 -2.47 7.08
N LEU A 67 6.52 -2.32 5.97
CA LEU A 67 6.16 -2.91 4.68
C LEU A 67 6.85 -4.28 4.59
N GLY A 68 6.04 -5.35 4.63
CA GLY A 68 6.51 -6.72 4.76
C GLY A 68 6.95 -7.38 3.45
N ASP A 69 7.33 -8.65 3.54
CA ASP A 69 7.92 -9.42 2.43
C ASP A 69 6.99 -9.59 1.23
N GLY A 70 5.68 -9.74 1.46
CA GLY A 70 4.69 -9.91 0.39
C GLY A 70 4.21 -8.60 -0.24
N MET A 71 4.88 -7.48 0.04
CA MET A 71 4.59 -6.20 -0.61
C MET A 71 5.25 -6.11 -1.97
N VAL A 72 4.53 -5.49 -2.92
CA VAL A 72 5.09 -4.99 -4.19
C VAL A 72 5.18 -3.47 -4.09
N ILE A 73 6.39 -2.97 -4.08
CA ILE A 73 6.69 -1.56 -3.77
C ILE A 73 7.13 -0.83 -5.03
N ASP A 74 6.33 0.12 -5.48
CA ASP A 74 6.70 1.14 -6.44
C ASP A 74 7.42 2.26 -5.68
N LEU A 75 8.73 2.38 -5.87
CA LEU A 75 9.57 3.33 -5.13
C LEU A 75 9.22 4.79 -5.45
N GLU A 76 8.88 5.10 -6.69
CA GLU A 76 8.47 6.44 -7.10
C GLU A 76 7.17 6.82 -6.38
N HIS A 77 6.19 5.93 -6.39
CA HIS A 77 4.93 6.15 -5.69
C HIS A 77 5.10 6.26 -4.17
N LEU A 78 5.94 5.40 -3.58
CA LEU A 78 6.23 5.45 -2.15
C LEU A 78 6.89 6.77 -1.75
N THR A 79 7.83 7.26 -2.55
CA THR A 79 8.50 8.55 -2.29
C THR A 79 7.50 9.69 -2.30
N HIS A 80 6.63 9.76 -3.32
CA HIS A 80 5.58 10.78 -3.40
C HIS A 80 4.58 10.70 -2.24
N GLU A 81 4.23 9.49 -1.80
CA GLU A 81 3.32 9.30 -0.68
C GLU A 81 3.96 9.76 0.65
N ILE A 82 5.26 9.52 0.84
CA ILE A 82 6.02 10.02 1.98
C ILE A 82 6.08 11.56 1.96
N GLU A 83 6.45 12.16 0.83
CA GLU A 83 6.53 13.60 0.66
C GLU A 83 5.18 14.31 0.93
N ASP A 84 4.06 13.72 0.47
CA ASP A 84 2.72 14.26 0.75
C ASP A 84 2.43 14.25 2.26
N ILE A 85 2.72 13.16 2.94
CA ILE A 85 2.52 13.02 4.39
C ILE A 85 3.42 14.00 5.16
N GLU A 86 4.70 14.14 4.78
CA GLU A 86 5.63 15.06 5.42
C GLU A 86 5.26 16.52 5.20
N SER A 87 4.75 16.88 4.02
CA SER A 87 4.26 18.22 3.71
C SER A 87 3.10 18.67 4.61
N ARG A 88 2.40 17.70 5.21
CA ARG A 88 1.30 17.91 6.17
C ARG A 88 1.76 17.84 7.63
N GLY A 89 3.08 17.86 7.87
CA GLY A 89 3.66 17.98 9.21
C GLY A 89 3.87 16.67 9.95
N ILE A 90 3.73 15.52 9.31
CA ILE A 90 4.03 14.21 9.89
C ILE A 90 5.42 13.79 9.43
N SER A 91 6.37 13.69 10.36
CA SER A 91 7.74 13.28 10.05
C SER A 91 7.83 11.76 9.92
N ILE A 92 8.42 11.27 8.81
CA ILE A 92 8.65 9.85 8.57
C ILE A 92 10.16 9.60 8.61
N THR A 93 10.62 8.90 9.64
CA THR A 93 12.03 8.55 9.83
C THR A 93 12.28 7.05 9.59
N PRO A 94 13.55 6.63 9.43
CA PRO A 94 13.89 5.22 9.34
C PRO A 94 13.51 4.40 10.60
N GLU A 95 13.29 5.04 11.73
CA GLU A 95 12.77 4.39 12.95
C GLU A 95 11.27 4.16 12.85
N HIS A 96 10.56 5.06 12.19
CA HIS A 96 9.10 5.05 12.06
C HIS A 96 8.63 4.14 10.90
N LEU A 97 9.34 4.13 9.75
CA LEU A 97 9.00 3.30 8.59
C LEU A 97 10.13 2.32 8.28
N LYS A 98 9.79 1.03 8.25
CA LYS A 98 10.68 -0.06 7.88
C LYS A 98 10.20 -0.74 6.59
N LEU A 99 11.14 -1.09 5.72
CA LEU A 99 10.88 -1.89 4.52
C LEU A 99 11.59 -3.23 4.65
N SER A 100 10.90 -4.31 4.33
CA SER A 100 11.54 -5.61 4.23
C SER A 100 12.54 -5.64 3.08
N LYS A 101 13.72 -6.20 3.33
CA LYS A 101 14.72 -6.47 2.28
C LYS A 101 14.26 -7.50 1.24
N ARG A 102 13.17 -8.20 1.53
CA ARG A 102 12.59 -9.25 0.68
C ARG A 102 11.32 -8.79 -0.04
N ALA A 103 10.89 -7.55 0.18
CA ALA A 103 9.78 -6.97 -0.57
C ALA A 103 10.16 -6.86 -2.06
N THR A 104 9.20 -7.11 -2.93
CA THR A 104 9.39 -6.99 -4.37
C THR A 104 9.35 -5.52 -4.79
N ILE A 105 10.24 -5.10 -5.68
CA ILE A 105 10.24 -3.75 -6.23
C ILE A 105 9.55 -3.73 -7.58
N SER A 106 8.50 -2.92 -7.71
CA SER A 106 7.87 -2.61 -8.99
C SER A 106 8.70 -1.56 -9.72
N MET A 107 9.23 -1.96 -10.87
CA MET A 107 10.03 -1.08 -11.72
C MET A 107 9.14 -0.45 -12.81
N PRO A 108 9.52 0.70 -13.38
CA PRO A 108 8.69 1.38 -14.39
C PRO A 108 8.30 0.50 -15.59
N TRP A 109 9.16 -0.40 -16.00
CA TRP A 109 8.86 -1.32 -17.12
C TRP A 109 7.80 -2.36 -16.79
N HIS A 110 7.62 -2.76 -15.52
CA HIS A 110 6.54 -3.67 -15.12
C HIS A 110 5.17 -3.03 -15.34
N ARG A 111 5.03 -1.73 -15.09
CA ARG A 111 3.81 -0.97 -15.40
C ARG A 111 3.52 -0.95 -16.90
N ILE A 112 4.55 -0.69 -17.72
CA ILE A 112 4.44 -0.69 -19.19
C ILE A 112 4.05 -2.09 -19.69
N GLN A 113 4.67 -3.13 -19.15
CA GLN A 113 4.36 -4.51 -19.52
C GLN A 113 2.92 -4.90 -19.19
N ASP A 114 2.44 -4.53 -17.99
CA ASP A 114 1.07 -4.78 -17.54
C ASP A 114 0.05 -4.06 -18.43
N GLU A 115 0.32 -2.82 -18.82
CA GLU A 115 -0.51 -2.04 -19.74
C GLU A 115 -0.55 -2.64 -21.15
N LEU A 116 0.59 -3.05 -21.69
CA LEU A 116 0.67 -3.68 -23.02
C LEU A 116 -0.06 -5.02 -23.05
N GLU A 117 0.08 -5.82 -22.01
CA GLU A 117 -0.60 -7.11 -21.90
C GLU A 117 -2.12 -6.94 -21.78
N GLU A 118 -2.59 -6.04 -20.92
CA GLU A 118 -4.02 -5.77 -20.75
C GLU A 118 -4.64 -5.25 -22.05
N THR A 119 -3.95 -4.34 -22.76
CA THR A 119 -4.38 -3.84 -24.06
C THR A 119 -4.48 -4.96 -25.11
N ARG A 120 -3.56 -5.92 -25.08
CA ARG A 120 -3.61 -7.10 -25.95
C ARG A 120 -4.80 -7.99 -25.63
N LEU A 121 -5.07 -8.21 -24.35
CA LEU A 121 -6.20 -9.02 -23.88
C LEU A 121 -7.54 -8.37 -24.18
N GLU A 122 -7.65 -7.05 -24.04
CA GLU A 122 -8.84 -6.28 -24.43
C GLU A 122 -9.22 -6.51 -25.90
N LYS A 123 -8.23 -6.49 -26.81
CA LYS A 123 -8.43 -6.73 -28.25
C LYS A 123 -8.90 -8.15 -28.57
N SER A 124 -8.60 -9.12 -27.73
CA SER A 124 -9.03 -10.51 -27.87
C SER A 124 -10.32 -10.85 -27.11
N GLY A 125 -10.92 -9.87 -26.44
CA GLY A 125 -12.12 -10.08 -25.59
C GLY A 125 -11.84 -10.84 -24.30
N ALA A 126 -10.58 -10.98 -23.90
CA ALA A 126 -10.13 -11.71 -22.72
C ALA A 126 -9.52 -10.77 -21.64
N ALA A 127 -9.94 -9.51 -21.61
CA ALA A 127 -9.47 -8.55 -20.64
C ALA A 127 -9.61 -9.06 -19.20
N PHE A 128 -8.56 -8.89 -18.42
CA PHE A 128 -8.52 -9.34 -17.04
C PHE A 128 -8.99 -8.26 -16.05
N GLY A 129 -8.98 -6.98 -16.46
CA GLY A 129 -9.31 -5.84 -15.59
C GLY A 129 -8.14 -5.48 -14.65
N SER A 130 -6.90 -5.59 -15.15
CA SER A 130 -5.71 -5.18 -14.41
C SER A 130 -5.79 -3.71 -14.00
N THR A 131 -5.24 -3.37 -12.82
CA THR A 131 -5.10 -1.97 -12.40
C THR A 131 -3.99 -1.22 -13.16
N ARG A 132 -3.24 -1.90 -14.02
CA ARG A 132 -2.10 -1.38 -14.81
C ARG A 132 -1.01 -0.74 -13.94
N ARG A 133 -0.84 -1.28 -12.73
CA ARG A 133 0.16 -0.82 -11.75
C ARG A 133 1.40 -1.70 -11.69
N GLY A 134 1.52 -2.69 -12.57
CA GLY A 134 2.65 -3.61 -12.63
C GLY A 134 2.68 -4.67 -11.52
N ILE A 135 1.66 -4.77 -10.68
CA ILE A 135 1.63 -5.71 -9.56
C ILE A 135 1.58 -7.17 -10.03
N ARG A 136 0.86 -7.43 -11.12
CA ARG A 136 0.74 -8.78 -11.70
C ARG A 136 1.98 -9.21 -12.48
N SER A 137 2.70 -8.27 -13.07
CA SER A 137 3.87 -8.56 -13.90
C SER A 137 5.07 -9.06 -13.10
N GLU A 138 5.11 -8.79 -11.78
CA GLU A 138 6.17 -9.22 -10.89
C GLU A 138 6.03 -10.67 -10.44
N GLU A 139 4.80 -11.21 -10.48
CA GLU A 139 4.51 -12.58 -10.05
C GLU A 139 4.80 -13.62 -11.16
N ARG A 140 5.32 -13.18 -12.30
CA ARG A 140 5.70 -14.00 -13.46
C ARG A 140 7.20 -13.98 -13.69
#